data_f8611779831b6875f3c8b9c336fcdd45
#
_entry.id   f8611779831b6875f3c8b9c336fcdd45
#
_cell.length_a   1.000
_cell.length_b   1.000
_cell.length_c   1.000
_cell.angle_alpha   90.00
_cell.angle_beta   90.00
_cell.angle_gamma   90.00
#
_symmetry.space_group_name_H-M   'P 1'
#
loop_
_entity.id
_entity.type
_entity.pdbx_description
1 polymer ?
#
loop_
_entity_poly.entity_id
_entity_poly.type
_entity_poly.pdbx_seq_one_letter_code
_entity_poly.pdbx_strand_id
1 'polypeptide(L)'
;RSTSSSETSTGEGSRPASVPPPGGPAVSDSLVLGLELAYWQQSILRVVGVLVAVLLPAGTFVYLFLFKMVSFMQSRLGPMEAGPFGSMQLLAEVGKWLQKEDIIPERADRVLFKAAPFLVVGTVLLTYMVVPFGPDLHLANFDTGIFFALAVSSIGSLGVLLAGWSSANKYSLIGGLRAAGQLIAYELPMILAVVGVVIQAGTMNMSGIVAAQAQGSMFGIDFLGNPFFITQFVGFVIFMIAVQAELGQTPFDMPIAESELVTGYLTEYSGIRFLLFFIGEFAAAGAFAAIASTLFLGGWAVPAAWVELDNNLLNLLGPIILLVKM
;
A
#
# COMPACT_ATOMS: atom_id res chain seq x y z
N ARG A 1 19.43 -19.69 -83.45
CA ARG A 1 18.15 -18.99 -83.04
C ARG A 1 17.96 -19.16 -81.54
N SER A 2 18.23 -18.12 -80.85
CA SER A 2 18.16 -17.92 -79.43
C SER A 2 16.70 -17.87 -78.97
N THR A 3 16.40 -18.56 -77.92
CA THR A 3 15.21 -18.30 -77.10
C THR A 3 15.66 -18.22 -75.64
N SER A 4 15.60 -17.00 -75.14
CA SER A 4 15.85 -16.62 -73.75
C SER A 4 14.67 -17.08 -72.89
N SER A 5 14.92 -17.89 -71.89
CA SER A 5 13.98 -18.22 -70.79
C SER A 5 14.19 -17.25 -69.65
N SER A 6 13.20 -16.44 -69.42
CA SER A 6 13.10 -15.55 -68.25
C SER A 6 12.82 -16.36 -66.98
N GLU A 7 13.77 -16.40 -66.08
CA GLU A 7 13.56 -16.89 -64.71
C GLU A 7 12.74 -15.88 -63.91
N THR A 8 11.54 -16.28 -63.54
CA THR A 8 10.70 -15.59 -62.54
C THR A 8 11.23 -15.90 -61.14
N SER A 9 11.87 -14.93 -60.54
CA SER A 9 12.24 -14.98 -59.11
C SER A 9 10.97 -14.92 -58.28
N THR A 10 10.56 -16.04 -57.71
CA THR A 10 9.54 -16.11 -56.66
C THR A 10 10.12 -15.48 -55.40
N GLY A 11 9.51 -14.36 -54.99
CA GLY A 11 9.84 -13.67 -53.73
C GLY A 11 9.69 -14.61 -52.52
N GLU A 12 10.81 -14.80 -51.84
CA GLU A 12 10.85 -15.38 -50.52
C GLU A 12 10.06 -14.49 -49.59
N GLY A 13 8.86 -14.92 -49.23
CA GLY A 13 8.05 -14.32 -48.20
C GLY A 13 8.81 -14.37 -46.87
N SER A 14 9.23 -13.19 -46.39
CA SER A 14 9.80 -13.02 -45.07
C SER A 14 8.83 -13.60 -44.04
N ARG A 15 9.16 -14.77 -43.47
CA ARG A 15 8.49 -15.32 -42.31
C ARG A 15 8.53 -14.26 -41.21
N PRO A 16 7.41 -13.91 -40.57
CA PRO A 16 7.48 -13.05 -39.40
C PRO A 16 8.35 -13.75 -38.36
N ALA A 17 9.30 -13.00 -37.81
CA ALA A 17 10.18 -13.47 -36.77
C ALA A 17 9.29 -14.11 -35.66
N SER A 18 9.56 -15.37 -35.39
CA SER A 18 8.90 -16.09 -34.29
C SER A 18 9.16 -15.32 -32.99
N VAL A 19 8.09 -14.77 -32.41
CA VAL A 19 8.13 -14.21 -31.09
C VAL A 19 8.68 -15.32 -30.17
N PRO A 20 9.79 -15.10 -29.47
CA PRO A 20 10.28 -16.08 -28.52
C PRO A 20 9.15 -16.32 -27.49
N PRO A 21 8.95 -17.56 -27.02
CA PRO A 21 7.97 -17.84 -25.99
C PRO A 21 8.30 -16.95 -24.78
N PRO A 22 7.29 -16.46 -24.04
CA PRO A 22 7.54 -15.68 -22.83
C PRO A 22 8.44 -16.55 -21.94
N GLY A 23 9.69 -16.16 -21.84
CA GLY A 23 10.64 -16.80 -20.94
C GLY A 23 10.01 -16.75 -19.56
N GLY A 24 9.78 -17.92 -18.96
CA GLY A 24 9.53 -18.00 -17.55
C GLY A 24 10.60 -17.15 -16.85
N PRO A 25 10.35 -16.60 -15.65
CA PRO A 25 11.28 -15.70 -14.99
C PRO A 25 12.65 -16.35 -15.03
N ALA A 26 13.61 -15.70 -15.71
CA ALA A 26 14.97 -16.12 -15.68
C ALA A 26 15.33 -16.15 -14.18
N VAL A 27 15.58 -17.35 -13.67
CA VAL A 27 16.13 -17.56 -12.34
C VAL A 27 17.52 -16.93 -12.43
N SER A 28 17.58 -15.60 -12.30
CA SER A 28 18.84 -14.94 -12.00
C SER A 28 19.16 -15.39 -10.58
N ASP A 29 20.12 -16.29 -10.46
CA ASP A 29 20.78 -16.61 -9.21
C ASP A 29 21.41 -15.33 -8.66
N SER A 30 20.57 -14.48 -8.11
CA SER A 30 21.02 -13.27 -7.43
C SER A 30 21.60 -13.71 -6.11
N LEU A 31 22.92 -13.76 -6.03
CA LEU A 31 23.67 -13.91 -4.80
C LEU A 31 23.26 -12.79 -3.82
N VAL A 32 22.29 -13.03 -2.98
CA VAL A 32 22.01 -12.15 -1.84
C VAL A 32 22.95 -12.61 -0.71
N LEU A 33 23.92 -11.77 -0.37
CA LEU A 33 24.92 -12.03 0.68
C LEU A 33 25.82 -13.29 0.43
N GLY A 34 26.04 -13.68 -0.83
CA GLY A 34 26.90 -14.81 -1.13
C GLY A 34 26.28 -16.20 -0.90
N LEU A 35 24.97 -16.29 -0.69
CA LEU A 35 24.22 -17.52 -0.48
C LEU A 35 23.31 -17.80 -1.67
N GLU A 36 23.38 -19.00 -2.23
CA GLU A 36 22.41 -19.51 -3.20
C GLU A 36 21.10 -19.84 -2.46
N LEU A 37 20.16 -18.88 -2.48
CA LEU A 37 18.88 -19.04 -1.82
C LEU A 37 17.82 -19.49 -2.83
N ALA A 38 16.98 -20.46 -2.44
CA ALA A 38 15.81 -20.83 -3.24
C ALA A 38 14.86 -19.62 -3.40
N TYR A 39 14.15 -19.54 -4.53
CA TYR A 39 13.25 -18.42 -4.86
C TYR A 39 12.30 -18.03 -3.72
N TRP A 40 11.70 -19.01 -3.03
CA TRP A 40 10.81 -18.77 -1.90
C TRP A 40 11.52 -18.15 -0.69
N GLN A 41 12.79 -18.52 -0.45
CA GLN A 41 13.60 -17.96 0.65
C GLN A 41 13.95 -16.48 0.34
N GLN A 42 14.31 -16.18 -0.91
CA GLN A 42 14.55 -14.82 -1.37
C GLN A 42 13.29 -13.96 -1.24
N SER A 43 12.12 -14.50 -1.60
CA SER A 43 10.84 -13.82 -1.46
C SER A 43 10.51 -13.50 0.00
N ILE A 44 10.70 -14.47 0.91
CA ILE A 44 10.53 -14.24 2.35
C ILE A 44 11.50 -13.17 2.85
N LEU A 45 12.78 -13.24 2.45
CA LEU A 45 13.79 -12.28 2.88
C LEU A 45 13.45 -10.86 2.40
N ARG A 46 12.95 -10.70 1.16
CA ARG A 46 12.47 -9.42 0.64
C ARG A 46 11.28 -8.90 1.43
N VAL A 47 10.27 -9.74 1.70
CA VAL A 47 9.11 -9.38 2.52
C VAL A 47 9.55 -8.89 3.90
N VAL A 48 10.35 -9.70 4.60
CA VAL A 48 10.84 -9.35 5.94
C VAL A 48 11.73 -8.09 5.88
N GLY A 49 12.57 -7.97 4.86
CA GLY A 49 13.40 -6.79 4.64
C GLY A 49 12.58 -5.52 4.48
N VAL A 50 11.54 -5.54 3.65
CA VAL A 50 10.62 -4.38 3.48
C VAL A 50 9.85 -4.07 4.75
N LEU A 51 9.33 -5.09 5.44
CA LEU A 51 8.63 -4.91 6.71
C LEU A 51 9.53 -4.24 7.77
N VAL A 52 10.76 -4.73 7.91
CA VAL A 52 11.68 -4.24 8.95
C VAL A 52 12.35 -2.92 8.56
N ALA A 53 12.80 -2.79 7.32
CA ALA A 53 13.57 -1.62 6.88
C ALA A 53 12.71 -0.42 6.47
N VAL A 54 11.46 -0.64 6.05
CA VAL A 54 10.57 0.41 5.54
C VAL A 54 9.39 0.63 6.49
N LEU A 55 8.59 -0.41 6.76
CA LEU A 55 7.35 -0.24 7.51
C LEU A 55 7.58 0.09 9.00
N LEU A 56 8.54 -0.55 9.66
CA LEU A 56 8.80 -0.24 11.07
C LEU A 56 9.31 1.19 11.28
N PRO A 57 10.33 1.69 10.55
CA PRO A 57 10.77 3.07 10.68
C PRO A 57 9.69 4.08 10.27
N ALA A 58 8.97 3.82 9.16
CA ALA A 58 7.89 4.70 8.71
C ALA A 58 6.75 4.75 9.73
N GLY A 59 6.26 3.60 10.20
CA GLY A 59 5.23 3.53 11.22
C GLY A 59 5.64 4.19 12.53
N THR A 60 6.89 3.98 12.96
CA THR A 60 7.44 4.66 14.15
C THR A 60 7.49 6.17 13.95
N PHE A 61 7.94 6.64 12.79
CA PHE A 61 8.02 8.06 12.47
C PHE A 61 6.62 8.70 12.45
N VAL A 62 5.67 8.10 11.74
CA VAL A 62 4.28 8.60 11.67
C VAL A 62 3.65 8.63 13.06
N TYR A 63 3.80 7.57 13.84
CA TYR A 63 3.28 7.49 15.19
C TYR A 63 3.85 8.59 16.09
N LEU A 64 5.17 8.75 16.11
CA LEU A 64 5.83 9.80 16.91
C LEU A 64 5.44 11.20 16.44
N PHE A 65 5.37 11.40 15.12
CA PHE A 65 4.97 12.68 14.54
C PHE A 65 3.56 13.05 14.98
N LEU A 66 2.58 12.13 14.84
CA LEU A 66 1.20 12.38 15.26
C LEU A 66 1.11 12.71 16.75
N PHE A 67 1.72 11.90 17.62
CA PHE A 67 1.69 12.15 19.07
C PHE A 67 2.35 13.46 19.47
N LYS A 68 3.46 13.83 18.83
CA LYS A 68 4.15 15.11 19.11
C LYS A 68 3.37 16.29 18.56
N MET A 69 2.87 16.21 17.33
CA MET A 69 2.07 17.29 16.72
C MET A 69 0.79 17.57 17.51
N VAL A 70 0.03 16.53 17.86
CA VAL A 70 -1.17 16.67 18.70
C VAL A 70 -0.81 17.28 20.06
N SER A 71 0.30 16.85 20.65
CA SER A 71 0.76 17.39 21.94
C SER A 71 1.13 18.87 21.85
N PHE A 72 1.84 19.27 20.83
CA PHE A 72 2.21 20.68 20.60
C PHE A 72 0.98 21.55 20.34
N MET A 73 0.01 21.06 19.57
CA MET A 73 -1.28 21.75 19.38
C MET A 73 -2.04 21.94 20.69
N GLN A 74 -1.87 21.03 21.66
CA GLN A 74 -2.45 21.10 22.99
C GLN A 74 -1.55 21.82 24.01
N SER A 75 -0.47 22.50 23.56
CA SER A 75 0.50 23.18 24.42
C SER A 75 1.15 22.30 25.49
N ARG A 76 1.43 21.02 25.16
CA ARG A 76 2.11 20.06 26.04
C ARG A 76 3.23 19.32 25.30
N LEU A 77 4.20 18.77 26.03
CA LEU A 77 5.38 18.13 25.44
C LEU A 77 5.13 16.73 24.83
N GLY A 78 4.05 16.10 25.19
CA GLY A 78 3.75 14.71 24.77
C GLY A 78 4.65 13.69 25.48
N PRO A 79 4.72 12.44 24.97
CA PRO A 79 5.53 11.39 25.58
C PRO A 79 7.02 11.74 25.54
N MET A 80 7.69 11.69 26.70
CA MET A 80 9.11 12.04 26.87
C MET A 80 9.91 10.94 27.59
N GLU A 81 9.24 10.05 28.34
CA GLU A 81 9.89 9.09 29.24
C GLU A 81 10.39 7.82 28.50
N ALA A 82 9.74 7.44 27.40
CA ALA A 82 10.10 6.23 26.65
C ALA A 82 11.22 6.52 25.65
N GLY A 83 12.48 6.48 26.09
CA GLY A 83 13.66 6.78 25.30
C GLY A 83 13.87 8.29 25.02
N PRO A 84 14.94 8.66 24.29
CA PRO A 84 15.21 10.06 23.98
C PRO A 84 14.02 10.69 23.23
N PHE A 85 13.47 11.77 23.79
CA PHE A 85 12.31 12.49 23.23
C PHE A 85 11.06 11.61 22.99
N GLY A 86 10.90 10.47 23.67
CA GLY A 86 9.79 9.55 23.50
C GLY A 86 9.89 8.67 22.25
N SER A 87 11.08 8.49 21.68
CA SER A 87 11.30 7.71 20.45
C SER A 87 10.93 6.23 20.57
N MET A 88 10.95 5.67 21.77
CA MET A 88 10.58 4.28 22.04
C MET A 88 9.12 4.11 22.50
N GLN A 89 8.29 5.15 22.40
CA GLN A 89 6.91 5.12 22.86
C GLN A 89 6.09 4.03 22.15
N LEU A 90 6.28 3.82 20.84
CA LEU A 90 5.61 2.77 20.10
C LEU A 90 5.94 1.38 20.67
N LEU A 91 7.19 1.11 20.98
CA LEU A 91 7.59 -0.19 21.57
C LEU A 91 6.99 -0.37 22.97
N ALA A 92 6.94 0.70 23.77
CA ALA A 92 6.31 0.67 25.08
C ALA A 92 4.80 0.38 24.98
N GLU A 93 4.11 0.99 24.02
CA GLU A 93 2.68 0.73 23.76
C GLU A 93 2.45 -0.73 23.31
N VAL A 94 3.27 -1.23 22.38
CA VAL A 94 3.21 -2.65 21.96
C VAL A 94 3.42 -3.56 23.16
N GLY A 95 4.43 -3.30 23.99
CA GLY A 95 4.71 -4.07 25.21
C GLY A 95 3.54 -4.07 26.19
N LYS A 96 2.90 -2.92 26.39
CA LYS A 96 1.69 -2.79 27.22
C LYS A 96 0.56 -3.67 26.73
N TRP A 97 0.25 -3.64 25.42
CA TRP A 97 -0.84 -4.41 24.85
C TRP A 97 -0.56 -5.91 24.83
N LEU A 98 0.69 -6.34 24.71
CA LEU A 98 1.08 -7.75 24.80
C LEU A 98 0.92 -8.32 26.21
N GLN A 99 1.11 -7.50 27.25
CA GLN A 99 0.95 -7.91 28.65
C GLN A 99 -0.50 -7.80 29.15
N LYS A 100 -1.34 -7.07 28.44
CA LYS A 100 -2.73 -6.88 28.80
C LYS A 100 -3.55 -8.14 28.55
N GLU A 101 -4.46 -8.47 29.48
CA GLU A 101 -5.34 -9.62 29.36
C GLU A 101 -6.25 -9.52 28.12
N ASP A 102 -6.35 -10.62 27.39
CA ASP A 102 -7.15 -10.76 26.19
C ASP A 102 -8.50 -11.40 26.54
N ILE A 103 -9.52 -10.57 26.72
CA ILE A 103 -10.85 -10.95 27.15
C ILE A 103 -11.77 -11.16 25.94
N ILE A 104 -12.52 -12.25 25.92
CA ILE A 104 -13.58 -12.51 24.96
C ILE A 104 -14.91 -12.49 25.69
N PRO A 105 -15.88 -11.66 25.30
CA PRO A 105 -17.21 -11.66 25.90
C PRO A 105 -17.88 -13.04 25.82
N GLU A 106 -18.60 -13.42 26.84
CA GLU A 106 -19.23 -14.75 26.93
C GLU A 106 -20.20 -15.03 25.78
N ARG A 107 -20.96 -13.99 25.36
CA ARG A 107 -21.96 -14.06 24.28
C ARG A 107 -21.39 -13.83 22.89
N ALA A 108 -20.10 -13.52 22.76
CA ALA A 108 -19.45 -13.29 21.48
C ALA A 108 -19.31 -14.57 20.66
N ASP A 109 -19.42 -14.46 19.33
CA ASP A 109 -19.02 -15.53 18.43
C ASP A 109 -17.49 -15.65 18.43
N ARG A 110 -16.97 -16.64 19.14
CA ARG A 110 -15.54 -16.80 19.40
C ARG A 110 -14.71 -16.99 18.13
N VAL A 111 -15.28 -17.59 17.09
CA VAL A 111 -14.55 -17.86 15.83
C VAL A 111 -14.41 -16.55 15.06
N LEU A 112 -15.50 -15.86 14.80
CA LEU A 112 -15.51 -14.60 14.06
C LEU A 112 -14.77 -13.50 14.82
N PHE A 113 -14.94 -13.43 16.15
CA PHE A 113 -14.24 -12.47 17.01
C PHE A 113 -12.71 -12.63 16.95
N LYS A 114 -12.23 -13.85 16.87
CA LYS A 114 -10.78 -14.12 16.69
C LYS A 114 -10.31 -13.86 15.26
N ALA A 115 -11.13 -14.16 14.26
CA ALA A 115 -10.75 -14.05 12.85
C ALA A 115 -10.69 -12.60 12.35
N ALA A 116 -11.57 -11.72 12.85
CA ALA A 116 -11.70 -10.35 12.38
C ALA A 116 -10.38 -9.54 12.38
N PRO A 117 -9.59 -9.47 13.47
CA PRO A 117 -8.33 -8.72 13.46
C PRO A 117 -7.29 -9.29 12.49
N PHE A 118 -7.24 -10.62 12.33
CA PHE A 118 -6.34 -11.25 11.36
C PHE A 118 -6.74 -10.94 9.92
N LEU A 119 -8.04 -10.84 9.65
CA LEU A 119 -8.54 -10.48 8.33
C LEU A 119 -8.14 -9.02 7.98
N VAL A 120 -8.29 -8.09 8.91
CA VAL A 120 -7.89 -6.69 8.71
C VAL A 120 -6.38 -6.57 8.47
N VAL A 121 -5.55 -7.16 9.32
CA VAL A 121 -4.09 -7.11 9.12
C VAL A 121 -3.67 -7.84 7.87
N GLY A 122 -4.28 -9.00 7.57
CA GLY A 122 -3.95 -9.80 6.40
C GLY A 122 -4.20 -9.06 5.09
N THR A 123 -5.31 -8.33 4.97
CA THR A 123 -5.61 -7.53 3.78
C THR A 123 -4.62 -6.39 3.58
N VAL A 124 -4.20 -5.74 4.65
CA VAL A 124 -3.18 -4.68 4.57
C VAL A 124 -1.84 -5.24 4.12
N LEU A 125 -1.39 -6.38 4.65
CA LEU A 125 -0.16 -7.03 4.22
C LEU A 125 -0.20 -7.43 2.75
N LEU A 126 -1.34 -7.94 2.26
CA LEU A 126 -1.53 -8.26 0.85
C LEU A 126 -1.51 -7.00 -0.04
N THR A 127 -2.01 -5.87 0.44
CA THR A 127 -1.93 -4.59 -0.28
C THR A 127 -0.48 -4.16 -0.48
N TYR A 128 0.37 -4.29 0.54
CA TYR A 128 1.81 -4.00 0.40
C TYR A 128 2.53 -4.89 -0.60
N MET A 129 2.00 -6.08 -0.89
CA MET A 129 2.62 -7.02 -1.81
C MET A 129 2.76 -6.47 -3.23
N VAL A 130 1.87 -5.57 -3.65
CA VAL A 130 1.87 -4.98 -4.99
C VAL A 130 2.48 -3.59 -5.09
N VAL A 131 2.83 -2.96 -3.96
CA VAL A 131 3.48 -1.65 -3.96
C VAL A 131 4.94 -1.78 -4.44
N PRO A 132 5.34 -1.08 -5.50
CA PRO A 132 6.72 -1.09 -5.96
C PRO A 132 7.57 -0.11 -5.14
N PHE A 133 8.59 -0.61 -4.48
CA PHE A 133 9.57 0.19 -3.71
C PHE A 133 10.80 0.58 -4.51
N GLY A 134 11.02 -0.03 -5.67
CA GLY A 134 12.14 0.23 -6.57
C GLY A 134 11.91 -0.42 -7.93
N PRO A 135 12.84 -0.27 -8.90
CA PRO A 135 12.73 -0.90 -10.21
C PRO A 135 12.51 -2.41 -10.13
N ASP A 136 13.34 -3.10 -9.34
CA ASP A 136 13.28 -4.54 -9.13
C ASP A 136 12.83 -4.91 -7.71
N LEU A 137 12.55 -3.92 -6.86
CA LEU A 137 12.18 -4.11 -5.47
C LEU A 137 10.65 -4.10 -5.33
N HIS A 138 10.02 -5.17 -5.75
CA HIS A 138 8.59 -5.45 -5.58
C HIS A 138 8.41 -6.90 -5.13
N LEU A 139 7.39 -7.17 -4.33
CA LEU A 139 7.09 -8.53 -3.87
C LEU A 139 6.36 -9.31 -4.95
N ALA A 140 5.40 -8.69 -5.61
CA ALA A 140 4.68 -9.24 -6.74
C ALA A 140 4.39 -8.12 -7.76
N ASN A 141 4.75 -8.37 -9.01
CA ASN A 141 4.46 -7.47 -10.11
C ASN A 141 3.30 -8.06 -10.93
N PHE A 142 2.09 -7.59 -10.65
CA PHE A 142 0.91 -8.01 -11.39
C PHE A 142 0.55 -6.99 -12.48
N ASP A 143 0.13 -7.47 -13.64
CA ASP A 143 -0.35 -6.60 -14.71
C ASP A 143 -1.57 -5.77 -14.28
N THR A 144 -2.35 -6.30 -13.35
CA THR A 144 -3.51 -5.65 -12.72
C THR A 144 -3.26 -5.28 -11.26
N GLY A 145 -2.04 -4.83 -10.92
CA GLY A 145 -1.60 -4.61 -9.54
C GLY A 145 -2.48 -3.65 -8.76
N ILE A 146 -2.88 -2.51 -9.37
CA ILE A 146 -3.75 -1.55 -8.68
C ILE A 146 -5.15 -2.10 -8.44
N PHE A 147 -5.70 -2.88 -9.38
CA PHE A 147 -6.99 -3.52 -9.19
C PHE A 147 -6.95 -4.55 -8.06
N PHE A 148 -5.86 -5.32 -7.96
CA PHE A 148 -5.66 -6.25 -6.85
C PHE A 148 -5.60 -5.51 -5.50
N ALA A 149 -4.86 -4.39 -5.42
CA ALA A 149 -4.77 -3.60 -4.19
C ALA A 149 -6.17 -3.12 -3.71
N LEU A 150 -6.97 -2.58 -4.62
CA LEU A 150 -8.33 -2.12 -4.31
C LEU A 150 -9.26 -3.28 -3.92
N ALA A 151 -9.22 -4.40 -4.64
CA ALA A 151 -10.04 -5.57 -4.32
C ALA A 151 -9.69 -6.17 -2.95
N VAL A 152 -8.42 -6.17 -2.58
CA VAL A 152 -7.98 -6.67 -1.27
C VAL A 152 -8.38 -5.69 -0.16
N SER A 153 -8.29 -4.37 -0.37
CA SER A 153 -8.72 -3.39 0.63
C SER A 153 -10.20 -3.52 0.96
N SER A 154 -11.06 -3.77 -0.04
CA SER A 154 -12.49 -4.02 0.15
C SER A 154 -12.78 -5.19 1.10
N ILE A 155 -11.93 -6.23 1.10
CA ILE A 155 -12.07 -7.35 2.03
C ILE A 155 -11.81 -6.90 3.48
N GLY A 156 -10.98 -5.87 3.68
CA GLY A 156 -10.71 -5.28 4.99
C GLY A 156 -11.99 -4.77 5.68
N SER A 157 -12.91 -4.18 4.92
CA SER A 157 -14.19 -3.69 5.41
C SER A 157 -15.05 -4.81 6.02
N LEU A 158 -14.99 -6.03 5.45
CA LEU A 158 -15.64 -7.20 6.03
C LEU A 158 -15.04 -7.58 7.39
N GLY A 159 -13.73 -7.40 7.56
CA GLY A 159 -13.07 -7.64 8.85
C GLY A 159 -13.60 -6.73 9.95
N VAL A 160 -13.79 -5.44 9.65
CA VAL A 160 -14.38 -4.46 10.58
C VAL A 160 -15.84 -4.77 10.87
N LEU A 161 -16.63 -5.13 9.86
CA LEU A 161 -18.02 -5.53 10.03
C LEU A 161 -18.15 -6.79 10.91
N LEU A 162 -17.31 -7.80 10.68
CA LEU A 162 -17.26 -9.02 11.47
C LEU A 162 -16.88 -8.74 12.93
N ALA A 163 -15.96 -7.80 13.16
CA ALA A 163 -15.58 -7.37 14.50
C ALA A 163 -16.78 -6.80 15.26
N GLY A 164 -17.53 -5.89 14.64
CA GLY A 164 -18.72 -5.31 15.23
C GLY A 164 -19.83 -6.35 15.49
N TRP A 165 -20.06 -7.22 14.50
CA TRP A 165 -21.11 -8.26 14.61
C TRP A 165 -20.81 -9.31 15.68
N SER A 166 -19.58 -9.84 15.71
CA SER A 166 -19.19 -10.94 16.60
C SER A 166 -19.10 -10.56 18.08
N SER A 167 -18.99 -9.26 18.38
CA SER A 167 -18.81 -8.74 19.74
C SER A 167 -20.03 -8.86 20.64
N ALA A 168 -21.23 -9.18 20.11
CA ALA A 168 -22.50 -9.27 20.82
C ALA A 168 -22.84 -8.01 21.65
N ASN A 169 -22.33 -6.85 21.27
CA ASN A 169 -22.56 -5.55 21.91
C ASN A 169 -23.28 -4.62 20.92
N LYS A 170 -24.26 -3.86 21.42
CA LYS A 170 -25.07 -2.92 20.61
C LYS A 170 -24.21 -1.81 20.00
N TYR A 171 -23.29 -1.25 20.78
CA TYR A 171 -22.40 -0.18 20.33
C TYR A 171 -21.41 -0.69 19.29
N SER A 172 -20.83 -1.87 19.50
CA SER A 172 -19.95 -2.51 18.54
C SER A 172 -20.65 -2.82 17.22
N LEU A 173 -21.89 -3.31 17.26
CA LEU A 173 -22.68 -3.59 16.07
C LEU A 173 -22.99 -2.31 15.29
N ILE A 174 -23.42 -1.25 15.96
CA ILE A 174 -23.70 0.04 15.31
C ILE A 174 -22.42 0.61 14.72
N GLY A 175 -21.28 0.54 15.44
CA GLY A 175 -19.98 0.97 14.94
C GLY A 175 -19.54 0.20 13.69
N GLY A 176 -19.69 -1.13 13.70
CA GLY A 176 -19.38 -1.97 12.54
C GLY A 176 -20.27 -1.69 11.32
N LEU A 177 -21.57 -1.45 11.53
CA LEU A 177 -22.48 -1.08 10.44
C LEU A 177 -22.18 0.32 9.88
N ARG A 178 -21.86 1.29 10.73
CA ARG A 178 -21.41 2.63 10.30
C ARG A 178 -20.11 2.55 9.51
N ALA A 179 -19.15 1.73 9.98
CA ALA A 179 -17.91 1.47 9.25
C ALA A 179 -18.18 0.91 7.85
N ALA A 180 -18.95 -0.18 7.75
CA ALA A 180 -19.29 -0.79 6.48
C ALA A 180 -19.98 0.20 5.53
N GLY A 181 -20.93 0.98 6.03
CA GLY A 181 -21.60 2.01 5.22
C GLY A 181 -20.66 3.09 4.70
N GLN A 182 -19.73 3.57 5.55
CA GLN A 182 -18.73 4.56 5.18
C GLN A 182 -17.73 3.99 4.15
N LEU A 183 -17.11 2.86 4.45
CA LEU A 183 -16.08 2.24 3.60
C LEU A 183 -16.63 1.95 2.21
N ILE A 184 -17.79 1.30 2.09
CA ILE A 184 -18.43 1.02 0.79
C ILE A 184 -18.76 2.31 0.03
N ALA A 185 -19.21 3.37 0.73
CA ALA A 185 -19.57 4.63 0.09
C ALA A 185 -18.35 5.38 -0.49
N TYR A 186 -17.23 5.38 0.22
CA TYR A 186 -16.02 6.07 -0.21
C TYR A 186 -15.10 5.25 -1.12
N GLU A 187 -15.27 3.94 -1.16
CA GLU A 187 -14.57 3.07 -2.11
C GLU A 187 -14.88 3.43 -3.57
N LEU A 188 -16.13 3.75 -3.91
CA LEU A 188 -16.52 4.10 -5.27
C LEU A 188 -15.81 5.37 -5.79
N PRO A 189 -15.81 6.52 -5.09
CA PRO A 189 -15.02 7.69 -5.50
C PRO A 189 -13.52 7.40 -5.62
N MET A 190 -12.97 6.58 -4.71
CA MET A 190 -11.57 6.18 -4.74
C MET A 190 -11.24 5.40 -6.01
N ILE A 191 -12.05 4.41 -6.36
CA ILE A 191 -11.90 3.61 -7.60
C ILE A 191 -11.99 4.53 -8.83
N LEU A 192 -12.95 5.45 -8.89
CA LEU A 192 -13.11 6.36 -10.02
C LEU A 192 -11.88 7.28 -10.20
N ALA A 193 -11.30 7.76 -9.11
CA ALA A 193 -10.07 8.54 -9.16
C ALA A 193 -8.88 7.71 -9.71
N VAL A 194 -8.77 6.45 -9.28
CA VAL A 194 -7.75 5.51 -9.79
C VAL A 194 -7.94 5.18 -11.26
N VAL A 195 -9.18 5.00 -11.72
CA VAL A 195 -9.50 4.75 -13.14
C VAL A 195 -9.01 5.91 -14.00
N GLY A 196 -9.15 7.16 -13.56
CA GLY A 196 -8.59 8.33 -14.26
C GLY A 196 -7.07 8.22 -14.50
N VAL A 197 -6.34 7.78 -13.48
CA VAL A 197 -4.88 7.54 -13.59
C VAL A 197 -4.56 6.38 -14.53
N VAL A 198 -5.31 5.27 -14.44
CA VAL A 198 -5.11 4.09 -15.29
C VAL A 198 -5.36 4.42 -16.77
N ILE A 199 -6.38 5.21 -17.07
CA ILE A 199 -6.65 5.68 -18.45
C ILE A 199 -5.49 6.52 -18.97
N GLN A 200 -4.94 7.41 -18.15
CA GLN A 200 -3.83 8.27 -18.55
C GLN A 200 -2.51 7.49 -18.72
N ALA A 201 -2.25 6.53 -17.83
CA ALA A 201 -1.04 5.70 -17.88
C ALA A 201 -1.11 4.59 -18.94
N GLY A 202 -2.32 4.16 -19.37
CA GLY A 202 -2.55 3.07 -20.30
C GLY A 202 -2.23 1.67 -19.72
N THR A 203 -2.03 1.56 -18.40
CA THR A 203 -1.68 0.30 -17.72
C THR A 203 -2.24 0.26 -16.30
N MET A 204 -2.56 -0.95 -15.81
CA MET A 204 -2.94 -1.22 -14.41
C MET A 204 -1.76 -1.71 -13.57
N ASN A 205 -0.60 -1.93 -14.18
CA ASN A 205 0.61 -2.33 -13.49
C ASN A 205 1.20 -1.14 -12.75
N MET A 206 1.42 -1.26 -11.44
CA MET A 206 1.89 -0.14 -10.62
C MET A 206 3.30 0.32 -11.01
N SER A 207 4.21 -0.60 -11.34
CA SER A 207 5.54 -0.23 -11.85
C SER A 207 5.45 0.45 -13.22
N GLY A 208 4.50 0.04 -14.07
CA GLY A 208 4.23 0.67 -15.37
C GLY A 208 3.70 2.11 -15.21
N ILE A 209 2.83 2.36 -14.21
CA ILE A 209 2.34 3.71 -13.90
C ILE A 209 3.49 4.62 -13.45
N VAL A 210 4.40 4.11 -12.61
CA VAL A 210 5.60 4.87 -12.20
C VAL A 210 6.49 5.18 -13.41
N ALA A 211 6.73 4.20 -14.29
CA ALA A 211 7.54 4.39 -15.50
C ALA A 211 6.91 5.42 -16.47
N ALA A 212 5.57 5.39 -16.63
CA ALA A 212 4.86 6.36 -17.47
C ALA A 212 5.01 7.80 -16.96
N GLN A 213 5.05 8.00 -15.63
CA GLN A 213 5.30 9.30 -15.03
C GLN A 213 6.77 9.75 -15.16
N ALA A 214 7.71 8.82 -15.02
CA ALA A 214 9.13 9.12 -15.11
C ALA A 214 9.59 9.48 -16.54
N GLN A 215 9.01 8.84 -17.56
CA GLN A 215 9.36 9.04 -18.97
C GLN A 215 8.56 10.16 -19.66
N GLY A 216 7.45 10.60 -19.04
CA GLY A 216 6.61 11.64 -19.60
C GLY A 216 7.25 13.03 -19.50
N SER A 217 7.02 13.88 -20.51
CA SER A 217 7.36 15.30 -20.46
C SER A 217 6.09 16.13 -20.21
N MET A 218 6.18 17.10 -19.31
CA MET A 218 5.07 17.99 -19.02
C MET A 218 5.30 19.36 -19.69
N PHE A 219 4.35 19.80 -20.53
CA PHE A 219 4.44 21.05 -21.28
C PHE A 219 5.73 21.20 -22.12
N GLY A 220 6.35 20.09 -22.55
CA GLY A 220 7.61 20.11 -23.28
C GLY A 220 8.86 20.34 -22.41
N ILE A 221 8.71 20.24 -21.09
CA ILE A 221 9.81 20.34 -20.12
C ILE A 221 10.10 18.95 -19.57
N ASP A 222 11.18 18.32 -20.05
CA ASP A 222 11.58 16.98 -19.61
C ASP A 222 12.09 16.94 -18.16
N PHE A 223 12.49 18.10 -17.63
CA PHE A 223 13.06 18.25 -16.29
C PHE A 223 12.10 17.89 -15.14
N LEU A 224 10.79 18.08 -15.33
CA LEU A 224 9.78 17.83 -14.26
C LEU A 224 9.19 16.43 -14.30
N GLY A 225 9.46 15.64 -15.37
CA GLY A 225 8.69 14.42 -15.60
C GLY A 225 7.22 14.75 -15.89
N ASN A 226 6.33 13.77 -15.74
CA ASN A 226 4.89 13.97 -15.85
C ASN A 226 4.17 13.44 -14.60
N PRO A 227 4.30 14.11 -13.44
CA PRO A 227 3.61 13.68 -12.24
C PRO A 227 2.10 13.87 -12.41
N PHE A 228 1.35 12.80 -12.26
CA PHE A 228 -0.09 12.79 -12.54
C PHE A 228 -0.92 13.63 -11.56
N PHE A 229 -0.37 14.03 -10.42
CA PHE A 229 -1.09 14.91 -9.50
C PHE A 229 -1.43 16.28 -10.12
N ILE A 230 -0.69 16.73 -11.15
CA ILE A 230 -0.97 17.98 -11.84
C ILE A 230 -2.06 17.79 -12.90
N THR A 231 -1.91 16.78 -13.74
CA THR A 231 -2.85 16.48 -14.84
C THR A 231 -4.17 15.92 -14.31
N GLN A 232 -4.13 15.18 -13.21
CA GLN A 232 -5.26 14.56 -12.53
C GLN A 232 -5.53 15.19 -11.15
N PHE A 233 -5.36 16.53 -11.04
CA PHE A 233 -5.48 17.23 -9.76
C PHE A 233 -6.80 16.95 -9.03
N VAL A 234 -7.92 16.98 -9.78
CA VAL A 234 -9.25 16.68 -9.21
C VAL A 234 -9.31 15.24 -8.71
N GLY A 235 -8.80 14.29 -9.50
CA GLY A 235 -8.72 12.87 -9.10
C GLY A 235 -7.82 12.68 -7.87
N PHE A 236 -6.71 13.38 -7.78
CA PHE A 236 -5.83 13.36 -6.62
C PHE A 236 -6.54 13.84 -5.34
N VAL A 237 -7.24 14.97 -5.41
CA VAL A 237 -7.99 15.52 -4.26
C VAL A 237 -9.10 14.56 -3.83
N ILE A 238 -9.86 14.01 -4.78
CA ILE A 238 -10.91 13.02 -4.50
C ILE A 238 -10.30 11.77 -3.86
N PHE A 239 -9.19 11.27 -4.39
CA PHE A 239 -8.50 10.10 -3.85
C PHE A 239 -8.04 10.34 -2.41
N MET A 240 -7.42 11.47 -2.10
CA MET A 240 -6.95 11.80 -0.75
C MET A 240 -8.10 11.88 0.27
N ILE A 241 -9.22 12.49 -0.12
CA ILE A 241 -10.42 12.56 0.75
C ILE A 241 -11.02 11.16 0.95
N ALA A 242 -11.13 10.37 -0.12
CA ALA A 242 -11.68 9.02 -0.06
C ALA A 242 -10.80 8.09 0.80
N VAL A 243 -9.48 8.17 0.67
CA VAL A 243 -8.53 7.43 1.52
C VAL A 243 -8.66 7.83 2.99
N GLN A 244 -8.81 9.11 3.29
CA GLN A 244 -9.02 9.57 4.67
C GLN A 244 -10.30 8.97 5.27
N ALA A 245 -11.36 8.85 4.47
CA ALA A 245 -12.61 8.22 4.89
C ALA A 245 -12.50 6.70 4.98
N GLU A 246 -11.73 6.06 4.09
CA GLU A 246 -11.45 4.61 4.12
C GLU A 246 -10.66 4.22 5.38
N LEU A 247 -9.76 5.07 5.83
CA LEU A 247 -9.00 4.86 7.07
C LEU A 247 -9.79 5.16 8.34
N GLY A 248 -11.01 5.74 8.24
CA GLY A 248 -11.79 6.15 9.40
C GLY A 248 -11.13 7.24 10.25
N GLN A 249 -10.21 8.01 9.66
CA GLN A 249 -9.49 9.09 10.35
C GLN A 249 -10.31 10.38 10.38
N THR A 250 -10.06 11.23 11.39
CA THR A 250 -10.72 12.53 11.52
C THR A 250 -10.62 13.35 10.23
N PRO A 251 -11.72 13.89 9.67
CA PRO A 251 -13.05 14.05 10.25
C PRO A 251 -14.05 12.90 9.98
N PHE A 252 -13.61 11.78 9.43
CA PHE A 252 -14.44 10.63 9.06
C PHE A 252 -14.40 9.51 10.11
N ASP A 253 -14.37 9.84 11.40
CA ASP A 253 -14.25 8.91 12.54
C ASP A 253 -15.59 8.34 13.04
N MET A 254 -16.63 8.41 12.22
CA MET A 254 -17.99 7.95 12.56
C MET A 254 -18.07 6.49 13.08
N PRO A 255 -17.22 5.54 12.61
CA PRO A 255 -17.23 4.16 13.10
C PRO A 255 -16.80 3.99 14.56
N ILE A 256 -15.90 4.86 15.04
CA ILE A 256 -15.25 4.78 16.36
C ILE A 256 -15.50 6.03 17.21
N ALA A 257 -16.45 6.87 16.83
CA ALA A 257 -16.74 8.13 17.51
C ALA A 257 -16.94 7.92 19.02
N GLU A 258 -15.96 8.30 19.83
CA GLU A 258 -15.95 8.08 21.27
C GLU A 258 -17.13 8.73 21.99
N SER A 259 -17.54 9.91 21.52
CA SER A 259 -18.67 10.66 22.10
C SER A 259 -20.04 9.99 21.89
N GLU A 260 -20.17 9.11 20.88
CA GLU A 260 -21.44 8.48 20.51
C GLU A 260 -21.46 6.97 20.80
N LEU A 261 -20.38 6.26 20.51
CA LEU A 261 -20.33 4.80 20.49
C LEU A 261 -19.22 4.20 21.38
N VAL A 262 -18.67 4.97 22.32
CA VAL A 262 -17.52 4.59 23.17
C VAL A 262 -16.27 4.42 22.33
N THR A 263 -16.06 3.28 21.68
CA THR A 263 -14.98 2.99 20.72
C THR A 263 -15.51 2.21 19.50
N GLY A 264 -16.81 2.25 19.28
CA GLY A 264 -17.45 1.60 18.16
C GLY A 264 -17.18 0.10 18.08
N TYR A 265 -16.76 -0.41 16.91
CA TYR A 265 -16.50 -1.84 16.71
C TYR A 265 -15.35 -2.40 17.55
N LEU A 266 -14.48 -1.54 18.12
CA LEU A 266 -13.35 -1.93 18.97
C LEU A 266 -13.69 -2.07 20.45
N THR A 267 -14.92 -1.73 20.87
CA THR A 267 -15.32 -1.62 22.30
C THR A 267 -15.02 -2.87 23.12
N GLU A 268 -15.22 -4.05 22.55
CA GLU A 268 -15.03 -5.34 23.24
C GLU A 268 -13.63 -5.94 23.05
N TYR A 269 -12.83 -5.35 22.16
CA TYR A 269 -11.47 -5.84 21.90
C TYR A 269 -10.48 -5.33 22.94
N SER A 270 -9.61 -6.23 23.44
CA SER A 270 -8.56 -5.91 24.40
C SER A 270 -7.26 -6.66 24.06
N GLY A 271 -6.18 -6.32 24.77
CA GLY A 271 -4.90 -7.01 24.64
C GLY A 271 -4.36 -7.04 23.21
N ILE A 272 -3.83 -8.18 22.80
CA ILE A 272 -3.19 -8.36 21.49
C ILE A 272 -4.15 -8.14 20.30
N ARG A 273 -5.46 -8.44 20.46
CA ARG A 273 -6.42 -8.25 19.36
C ARG A 273 -6.70 -6.79 19.09
N PHE A 274 -6.79 -5.96 20.12
CA PHE A 274 -6.84 -4.51 19.95
C PHE A 274 -5.58 -3.98 19.24
N LEU A 275 -4.40 -4.48 19.65
CA LEU A 275 -3.14 -4.13 19.02
C LEU A 275 -3.12 -4.47 17.52
N LEU A 276 -3.69 -5.63 17.13
CA LEU A 276 -3.76 -6.00 15.71
C LEU A 276 -4.61 -5.02 14.89
N PHE A 277 -5.76 -4.57 15.39
CA PHE A 277 -6.54 -3.53 14.71
C PHE A 277 -5.77 -2.23 14.60
N PHE A 278 -5.11 -1.81 15.67
CA PHE A 278 -4.30 -0.60 15.70
C PHE A 278 -3.12 -0.66 14.69
N ILE A 279 -2.40 -1.79 14.65
CA ILE A 279 -1.37 -2.03 13.64
C ILE A 279 -1.98 -2.01 12.23
N GLY A 280 -3.13 -2.66 12.04
CA GLY A 280 -3.84 -2.68 10.76
C GLY A 280 -4.19 -1.28 10.26
N GLU A 281 -4.69 -0.42 11.12
CA GLU A 281 -5.06 0.96 10.80
C GLU A 281 -3.84 1.79 10.34
N PHE A 282 -2.76 1.81 11.13
CA PHE A 282 -1.55 2.54 10.75
C PHE A 282 -0.84 1.96 9.54
N ALA A 283 -0.82 0.64 9.42
CA ALA A 283 -0.26 -0.01 8.24
C ALA A 283 -1.11 0.26 6.99
N ALA A 284 -2.44 0.31 7.10
CA ALA A 284 -3.32 0.71 6.00
C ALA A 284 -3.06 2.15 5.56
N ALA A 285 -2.88 3.07 6.52
CA ALA A 285 -2.53 4.46 6.20
C ALA A 285 -1.23 4.54 5.39
N GLY A 286 -0.19 3.79 5.79
CA GLY A 286 1.05 3.69 5.03
C GLY A 286 0.86 3.06 3.65
N ALA A 287 0.05 2.00 3.52
CA ALA A 287 -0.23 1.36 2.24
C ALA A 287 -0.93 2.31 1.25
N PHE A 288 -1.96 3.02 1.70
CA PHE A 288 -2.66 4.00 0.87
C PHE A 288 -1.80 5.22 0.53
N ALA A 289 -0.93 5.67 1.44
CA ALA A 289 0.03 6.72 1.15
C ALA A 289 1.06 6.28 0.09
N ALA A 290 1.53 5.02 0.15
CA ALA A 290 2.40 4.45 -0.87
C ALA A 290 1.68 4.32 -2.22
N ILE A 291 0.42 3.89 -2.24
CA ILE A 291 -0.41 3.86 -3.45
C ILE A 291 -0.62 5.27 -4.01
N ALA A 292 -0.96 6.26 -3.18
CA ALA A 292 -1.09 7.65 -3.60
C ALA A 292 0.20 8.19 -4.23
N SER A 293 1.34 7.92 -3.60
CA SER A 293 2.65 8.29 -4.11
C SER A 293 2.95 7.63 -5.46
N THR A 294 2.67 6.34 -5.63
CA THR A 294 2.88 5.62 -6.89
C THR A 294 1.95 6.09 -8.01
N LEU A 295 0.69 6.38 -7.70
CA LEU A 295 -0.30 6.79 -8.70
C LEU A 295 -0.12 8.25 -9.15
N PHE A 296 0.22 9.16 -8.26
CA PHE A 296 0.18 10.59 -8.53
C PHE A 296 1.53 11.29 -8.49
N LEU A 297 2.50 10.79 -7.68
CA LEU A 297 3.80 11.43 -7.46
C LEU A 297 4.97 10.67 -8.09
N GLY A 298 4.69 9.64 -8.90
CA GLY A 298 5.72 8.84 -9.57
C GLY A 298 6.49 7.89 -8.65
N GLY A 299 5.94 7.53 -7.49
CA GLY A 299 6.48 6.51 -6.60
C GLY A 299 7.97 6.68 -6.27
N TRP A 300 8.73 5.59 -6.42
CA TRP A 300 10.17 5.55 -6.20
C TRP A 300 11.00 6.29 -7.27
N ALA A 301 10.40 6.61 -8.44
CA ALA A 301 11.15 7.19 -9.54
C ALA A 301 11.44 8.68 -9.30
N VAL A 302 12.60 9.09 -9.79
CA VAL A 302 13.02 10.49 -9.92
C VAL A 302 12.85 10.85 -11.40
N PRO A 303 12.48 12.10 -11.78
CA PRO A 303 12.43 12.50 -13.17
C PRO A 303 13.73 12.18 -13.88
N ALA A 304 13.65 11.55 -15.05
CA ALA A 304 14.83 11.08 -15.81
C ALA A 304 15.85 12.18 -16.12
N ALA A 305 15.38 13.44 -16.20
CA ALA A 305 16.23 14.59 -16.42
C ALA A 305 17.10 15.00 -15.22
N TRP A 306 16.84 14.51 -14.01
CA TRP A 306 17.60 14.92 -12.84
C TRP A 306 18.88 14.12 -12.67
N VAL A 307 18.82 12.81 -12.87
CA VAL A 307 19.99 11.92 -12.75
C VAL A 307 19.71 10.64 -13.53
N GLU A 308 20.61 10.23 -14.41
CA GLU A 308 20.69 8.85 -14.90
C GLU A 308 21.26 7.98 -13.78
N LEU A 309 20.41 7.55 -12.87
CA LEU A 309 20.79 6.67 -11.78
C LEU A 309 20.82 5.22 -12.26
N ASP A 310 21.88 4.51 -11.93
CA ASP A 310 22.00 3.07 -12.16
C ASP A 310 20.88 2.34 -11.39
N ASN A 311 20.30 1.29 -11.98
CA ASN A 311 19.21 0.51 -11.37
C ASN A 311 19.55 0.00 -9.96
N ASN A 312 20.80 -0.35 -9.71
CA ASN A 312 21.25 -0.78 -8.38
C ASN A 312 21.12 0.34 -7.33
N LEU A 313 21.44 1.57 -7.72
CA LEU A 313 21.34 2.72 -6.83
C LEU A 313 19.87 3.12 -6.63
N LEU A 314 19.04 3.02 -7.67
CA LEU A 314 17.59 3.23 -7.57
C LEU A 314 16.91 2.18 -6.70
N ASN A 315 17.34 0.92 -6.71
CA ASN A 315 16.82 -0.10 -5.80
C ASN A 315 17.18 0.19 -4.33
N LEU A 316 18.33 0.83 -4.08
CA LEU A 316 18.72 1.22 -2.71
C LEU A 316 18.01 2.50 -2.23
N LEU A 317 17.92 3.51 -3.10
CA LEU A 317 17.34 4.82 -2.75
C LEU A 317 15.83 4.87 -2.97
N GLY A 318 15.26 4.01 -3.82
CA GLY A 318 13.84 3.98 -4.14
C GLY A 318 12.92 3.94 -2.93
N PRO A 319 13.12 3.06 -1.94
CA PRO A 319 12.31 3.03 -0.73
C PRO A 319 12.37 4.34 0.06
N ILE A 320 13.54 5.01 0.11
CA ILE A 320 13.70 6.29 0.80
C ILE A 320 12.96 7.40 0.05
N ILE A 321 13.08 7.42 -1.28
CA ILE A 321 12.37 8.39 -2.14
C ILE A 321 10.86 8.21 -1.99
N LEU A 322 10.38 6.97 -2.00
CA LEU A 322 8.97 6.66 -1.78
C LEU A 322 8.50 7.15 -0.42
N LEU A 323 9.25 6.88 0.66
CA LEU A 323 8.94 7.34 2.01
C LEU A 323 8.87 8.87 2.13
N VAL A 324 9.75 9.58 1.43
CA VAL A 324 9.72 11.05 1.42
C VAL A 324 8.50 11.61 0.69
N LYS A 325 8.00 10.88 -0.32
CA LYS A 325 6.79 11.25 -1.07
C LYS A 325 5.48 10.80 -0.40
N MET A 326 5.54 9.84 0.52
CA MET A 326 4.41 9.40 1.34
C MET A 326 4.08 10.42 2.40
#